data_88655826547427d04b61ec01cd8e3550
#
_entry.id   88655826547427d04b61ec01cd8e3550
#
_cell.length_a   1.000
_cell.length_b   1.000
_cell.length_c   1.000
_cell.angle_alpha   90.00
_cell.angle_beta   90.00
_cell.angle_gamma   90.00
#
_symmetry.space_group_name_H-M   'P 1'
#
loop_
_entity.id
_entity.type
_entity.pdbx_description
1 polymer ?
#
loop_
_entity_poly.entity_id
_entity_poly.type
_entity_poly.pdbx_seq_one_letter_code
_entity_poly.pdbx_strand_id
1 'polypeptide(L)'
;MPSPSFNSVPDYSTGTPNEVAVFRTEKGALIKILVCFGIIRPAIHNYCVYGDRGTLETDRMDAYTTNACLSSIKAMGGKMFRLPTSTGYPGYSTVGHGGADAKMIEAFIDCIRNDTQPPIDVDLGLNMSIPGIIAHESMKQGGITLQIPRF
;
A
#
# COMPACT_ATOMS: atom_id res chain seq x y z
N MET A 1 23.72 21.72 19.36
CA MET A 1 22.63 20.74 19.16
C MET A 1 23.25 19.37 19.19
N PRO A 2 22.80 18.43 20.02
CA PRO A 2 23.32 17.08 19.98
C PRO A 2 22.92 16.45 18.65
N SER A 3 23.88 15.82 17.99
CA SER A 3 23.63 15.02 16.79
C SER A 3 22.59 13.96 17.11
N PRO A 4 21.60 13.69 16.24
CA PRO A 4 20.73 12.57 16.43
C PRO A 4 21.60 11.31 16.48
N SER A 5 21.53 10.58 17.58
CA SER A 5 22.18 9.28 17.69
C SER A 5 21.42 8.32 16.78
N PHE A 6 22.00 8.02 15.63
CA PHE A 6 21.59 6.86 14.81
C PHE A 6 21.98 5.56 15.54
N ASN A 7 21.35 5.31 16.66
CA ASN A 7 21.53 4.07 17.42
C ASN A 7 20.39 3.12 17.05
N SER A 8 20.58 2.44 16.03
CA SER A 8 20.16 1.11 15.56
C SER A 8 19.89 1.16 14.07
N VAL A 9 20.85 0.78 13.30
CA VAL A 9 20.55 0.24 11.96
C VAL A 9 19.61 -0.94 12.22
N PRO A 10 18.39 -0.95 11.67
CA PRO A 10 17.52 -2.10 11.82
C PRO A 10 18.28 -3.35 11.42
N ASP A 11 18.18 -4.41 12.23
CA ASP A 11 18.76 -5.70 11.87
C ASP A 11 17.97 -6.30 10.71
N TYR A 12 18.47 -6.15 9.52
CA TYR A 12 17.91 -6.75 8.31
C TYR A 12 18.44 -8.17 8.05
N SER A 13 18.97 -8.85 9.07
CA SER A 13 19.54 -10.19 8.95
C SER A 13 18.55 -11.23 8.43
N THR A 14 17.25 -10.94 8.47
CA THR A 14 16.18 -11.83 8.04
C THR A 14 15.45 -11.39 6.77
N GLY A 15 15.82 -10.24 6.16
CA GLY A 15 15.16 -9.74 4.96
C GLY A 15 15.94 -8.62 4.28
N THR A 16 15.53 -8.28 3.06
CA THR A 16 16.08 -7.14 2.33
C THR A 16 15.33 -5.87 2.71
N PRO A 17 16.04 -4.77 3.02
CA PRO A 17 15.39 -3.50 3.37
C PRO A 17 14.69 -2.82 2.20
N ASN A 18 15.03 -3.23 0.98
CA ASN A 18 14.49 -2.66 -0.25
C ASN A 18 14.16 -3.79 -1.21
N GLU A 19 12.93 -3.84 -1.66
CA GLU A 19 12.43 -4.83 -2.62
C GLU A 19 11.59 -4.17 -3.69
N VAL A 20 11.66 -4.72 -4.91
CA VAL A 20 10.76 -4.40 -6.00
C VAL A 20 10.14 -5.68 -6.53
N ALA A 21 8.83 -5.67 -6.69
CA ALA A 21 8.10 -6.75 -7.31
C ALA A 21 7.21 -6.24 -8.44
N VAL A 22 7.09 -7.04 -9.50
CA VAL A 22 6.18 -6.78 -10.61
C VAL A 22 5.26 -7.97 -10.77
N PHE A 23 3.97 -7.71 -10.77
CA PHE A 23 2.94 -8.73 -10.92
C PHE A 23 2.16 -8.48 -12.20
N ARG A 24 1.70 -9.54 -12.81
CA ARG A 24 0.73 -9.50 -13.91
C ARG A 24 -0.56 -10.15 -13.45
N THR A 25 -1.65 -9.40 -13.54
CA THR A 25 -2.97 -9.95 -13.26
C THR A 25 -3.45 -10.79 -14.47
N GLU A 26 -4.44 -11.64 -14.24
CA GLU A 26 -5.05 -12.43 -15.32
C GLU A 26 -5.64 -11.60 -16.44
N LYS A 27 -6.18 -10.42 -16.10
CA LYS A 27 -6.73 -9.46 -17.07
C LYS A 27 -5.65 -8.61 -17.74
N GLY A 28 -4.36 -8.91 -17.50
CA GLY A 28 -3.23 -8.26 -18.15
C GLY A 28 -2.74 -6.97 -17.50
N ALA A 29 -3.35 -6.50 -16.42
CA ALA A 29 -2.84 -5.33 -15.69
C ALA A 29 -1.49 -5.66 -15.04
N LEU A 30 -0.60 -4.65 -15.01
CA LEU A 30 0.69 -4.74 -14.31
C LEU A 30 0.61 -3.98 -13.00
N ILE A 31 1.12 -4.59 -11.95
CA ILE A 31 1.25 -4.00 -10.62
C ILE A 31 2.74 -3.98 -10.27
N LYS A 32 3.27 -2.82 -9.92
CA LYS A 32 4.61 -2.67 -9.38
C LYS A 32 4.52 -2.25 -7.93
N ILE A 33 5.16 -3.00 -7.06
CA ILE A 33 5.33 -2.65 -5.64
C ILE A 33 6.80 -2.36 -5.41
N LEU A 34 7.09 -1.24 -4.78
CA LEU A 34 8.42 -0.85 -4.35
C LEU A 34 8.38 -0.61 -2.84
N VAL A 35 9.14 -1.38 -2.10
CA VAL A 35 9.31 -1.24 -0.66
C VAL A 35 10.74 -0.77 -0.39
N CYS A 36 10.88 0.32 0.37
CA CYS A 36 12.17 0.92 0.67
C CYS A 36 12.21 1.35 2.15
N PHE A 37 12.64 0.44 3.01
CA PHE A 37 12.86 0.74 4.42
C PHE A 37 14.30 1.20 4.72
N GLY A 38 15.24 0.90 3.84
CA GLY A 38 16.65 1.21 4.00
C GLY A 38 17.09 2.57 3.45
N ILE A 39 16.18 3.49 3.16
CA ILE A 39 16.51 4.79 2.60
C ILE A 39 16.24 5.94 3.57
N ILE A 40 17.06 7.01 3.49
CA ILE A 40 16.85 8.24 4.26
C ILE A 40 15.78 9.07 3.54
N ARG A 41 14.52 8.87 3.95
CA ARG A 41 13.39 9.60 3.42
C ARG A 41 12.26 9.63 4.44
N PRO A 42 11.40 10.66 4.47
CA PRO A 42 10.15 10.58 5.23
C PRO A 42 9.34 9.34 4.83
N ALA A 43 8.70 8.70 5.79
CA ALA A 43 7.78 7.61 5.50
C ALA A 43 6.68 8.10 4.57
N ILE A 44 6.52 7.44 3.44
CA ILE A 44 5.59 7.85 2.40
C ILE A 44 4.94 6.63 1.77
N HIS A 45 3.62 6.66 1.62
CA HIS A 45 2.89 5.72 0.78
C HIS A 45 2.52 6.42 -0.51
N ASN A 46 3.11 5.98 -1.62
CA ASN A 46 2.81 6.53 -2.94
C ASN A 46 2.04 5.51 -3.78
N TYR A 47 0.82 5.87 -4.13
CA TYR A 47 -0.06 5.06 -4.96
C TYR A 47 -0.24 5.73 -6.32
N CYS A 48 -0.04 4.94 -7.39
CA CYS A 48 -0.24 5.40 -8.75
C CYS A 48 -1.06 4.36 -9.51
N VAL A 49 -2.13 4.81 -10.17
CA VAL A 49 -2.96 3.98 -11.04
C VAL A 49 -2.99 4.63 -12.42
N TYR A 50 -2.53 3.92 -13.42
CA TYR A 50 -2.52 4.36 -14.80
C TYR A 50 -3.49 3.49 -15.61
N GLY A 51 -4.55 4.07 -16.09
CA GLY A 51 -5.57 3.39 -16.88
C GLY A 51 -5.82 4.09 -18.22
N ASP A 52 -6.52 3.39 -19.09
CA ASP A 52 -6.92 3.90 -20.41
C ASP A 52 -7.91 5.08 -20.37
N ARG A 53 -8.56 5.28 -19.22
CA ARG A 53 -9.55 6.34 -19.00
C ARG A 53 -9.14 7.40 -18.00
N GLY A 54 -8.00 7.25 -17.38
CA GLY A 54 -7.52 8.23 -16.42
C GLY A 54 -6.34 7.74 -15.60
N THR A 55 -5.77 8.66 -14.85
CA THR A 55 -4.62 8.42 -13.96
C THR A 55 -4.93 8.98 -12.58
N LEU A 56 -4.54 8.23 -11.56
CA LEU A 56 -4.59 8.67 -10.18
C LEU A 56 -3.19 8.55 -9.59
N GLU A 57 -2.71 9.62 -8.97
CA GLU A 57 -1.43 9.62 -8.25
C GLU A 57 -1.58 10.32 -6.91
N THR A 58 -1.02 9.73 -5.87
CA THR A 58 -0.87 10.41 -4.58
C THR A 58 0.33 11.33 -4.58
N ASP A 59 0.32 12.37 -3.74
CA ASP A 59 1.45 13.28 -3.63
C ASP A 59 2.68 12.55 -3.09
N ARG A 60 3.82 12.77 -3.74
CA ARG A 60 5.10 12.14 -3.38
C ARG A 60 5.90 12.95 -2.35
N MET A 61 5.54 14.19 -2.14
CA MET A 61 6.33 15.11 -1.31
C MET A 61 5.75 15.26 0.09
N ASP A 62 4.50 14.86 0.27
CA ASP A 62 3.82 14.97 1.55
C ASP A 62 3.40 13.61 2.08
N ALA A 63 4.06 13.17 3.15
CA ALA A 63 3.77 11.88 3.78
C ALA A 63 2.40 11.84 4.48
N TYR A 64 1.79 12.99 4.72
CA TYR A 64 0.62 13.14 5.58
C TYR A 64 -0.58 13.76 4.88
N THR A 65 -0.40 14.46 3.77
CA THR A 65 -1.49 14.94 2.94
C THR A 65 -1.52 14.15 1.63
N THR A 66 -2.43 13.23 1.58
CA THR A 66 -2.71 12.47 0.37
C THR A 66 -3.56 13.33 -0.57
N ASN A 67 -2.93 14.15 -1.39
CA ASN A 67 -3.60 14.77 -2.52
C ASN A 67 -3.59 13.77 -3.68
N ALA A 68 -4.76 13.29 -4.08
CA ALA A 68 -4.90 12.49 -5.28
C ALA A 68 -5.09 13.43 -6.49
N CYS A 69 -4.31 13.23 -7.53
CA CYS A 69 -4.49 13.92 -8.79
C CYS A 69 -5.16 12.97 -9.78
N LEU A 70 -6.35 13.32 -10.25
CA LEU A 70 -7.06 12.59 -11.28
C LEU A 70 -6.90 13.32 -12.61
N SER A 71 -6.35 12.63 -13.62
CA SER A 71 -6.30 13.10 -14.98
C SER A 71 -7.18 12.22 -15.85
N SER A 72 -8.17 12.80 -16.52
CA SER A 72 -9.03 12.06 -17.45
C SER A 72 -8.57 12.27 -18.89
N ILE A 73 -8.28 11.19 -19.59
CA ILE A 73 -7.89 11.23 -21.02
C ILE A 73 -9.00 11.77 -21.91
N LYS A 74 -10.27 11.59 -21.54
CA LYS A 74 -11.40 12.13 -22.29
C LYS A 74 -11.53 13.66 -22.22
N ALA A 75 -10.96 14.30 -21.21
CA ALA A 75 -10.81 15.74 -21.19
C ALA A 75 -9.58 16.08 -22.02
N MET A 76 -9.73 16.18 -23.34
CA MET A 76 -8.71 16.65 -24.25
C MET A 76 -8.02 17.92 -23.67
N GLY A 77 -6.78 17.75 -23.25
CA GLY A 77 -6.04 18.81 -22.58
C GLY A 77 -5.61 18.47 -21.15
N GLY A 78 -5.89 17.25 -20.66
CA GLY A 78 -5.32 16.71 -19.41
C GLY A 78 -5.59 17.61 -18.21
N LYS A 79 -6.84 17.84 -17.85
CA LYS A 79 -7.15 18.57 -16.62
C LYS A 79 -6.80 17.73 -15.42
N MET A 80 -5.78 18.17 -14.69
CA MET A 80 -5.42 17.61 -13.40
C MET A 80 -6.36 18.19 -12.34
N PHE A 81 -7.04 17.32 -11.60
CA PHE A 81 -7.87 17.71 -10.47
C PHE A 81 -7.18 17.24 -9.19
N ARG A 82 -7.07 18.12 -8.21
CA ARG A 82 -6.71 17.71 -6.86
C ARG A 82 -7.98 17.24 -6.15
N LEU A 83 -7.96 16.01 -5.71
CA LEU A 83 -9.01 15.48 -4.86
C LEU A 83 -8.59 15.70 -3.41
N PRO A 84 -9.42 16.35 -2.58
CA PRO A 84 -9.16 16.41 -1.16
C PRO A 84 -9.22 14.98 -0.60
N THR A 85 -8.15 14.55 0.02
CA THR A 85 -8.10 13.29 0.72
C THR A 85 -8.16 13.57 2.21
N SER A 86 -9.02 12.89 2.94
CA SER A 86 -9.05 12.98 4.38
C SER A 86 -7.86 12.24 4.97
N THR A 87 -7.14 12.89 5.87
CA THR A 87 -6.15 12.22 6.70
C THR A 87 -6.87 11.51 7.84
N GLY A 88 -6.98 10.20 7.76
CA GLY A 88 -7.61 9.38 8.79
C GLY A 88 -9.12 9.19 8.63
N TYR A 89 -9.68 8.46 9.57
CA TYR A 89 -11.11 8.15 9.61
C TYR A 89 -11.83 9.12 10.53
N PRO A 90 -12.90 9.82 10.07
CA PRO A 90 -13.68 10.71 10.92
C PRO A 90 -14.17 10.01 12.19
N GLY A 91 -13.99 10.66 13.34
CA GLY A 91 -14.41 10.11 14.63
C GLY A 91 -13.39 9.18 15.31
N TYR A 92 -12.28 8.87 14.66
CA TYR A 92 -11.21 8.06 15.25
C TYR A 92 -10.01 8.92 15.61
N SER A 93 -9.25 8.47 16.63
CA SER A 93 -7.96 9.06 16.97
C SER A 93 -6.99 8.94 15.80
N THR A 94 -6.12 9.94 15.62
CA THR A 94 -5.02 9.87 14.66
C THR A 94 -3.90 8.91 15.10
N VAL A 95 -3.95 8.41 16.33
CA VAL A 95 -3.06 7.35 16.84
C VAL A 95 -3.44 6.01 16.20
N GLY A 96 -2.46 5.17 15.92
CA GLY A 96 -2.70 3.87 15.27
C GLY A 96 -3.07 4.02 13.79
N HIS A 97 -2.08 4.32 12.95
CA HIS A 97 -2.23 4.43 11.49
C HIS A 97 -3.39 5.34 11.04
N GLY A 98 -3.53 6.52 11.73
CA GLY A 98 -4.59 7.47 11.42
C GLY A 98 -6.00 6.98 11.79
N GLY A 99 -6.12 6.09 12.79
CA GLY A 99 -7.37 5.51 13.25
C GLY A 99 -7.76 4.20 12.55
N ALA A 100 -6.95 3.71 11.61
CA ALA A 100 -7.24 2.48 10.88
C ALA A 100 -7.28 1.25 11.80
N ASP A 101 -6.40 1.19 12.82
CA ASP A 101 -6.33 0.08 13.77
C ASP A 101 -7.63 -0.02 14.57
N ALA A 102 -8.13 1.09 15.10
CA ALA A 102 -9.37 1.12 15.86
C ALA A 102 -10.57 0.73 14.98
N LYS A 103 -10.62 1.24 13.74
CA LYS A 103 -11.68 0.91 12.79
C LYS A 103 -11.68 -0.58 12.41
N MET A 104 -10.51 -1.16 12.24
CA MET A 104 -10.38 -2.59 11.96
C MET A 104 -10.90 -3.45 13.10
N ILE A 105 -10.54 -3.11 14.34
CA ILE A 105 -11.02 -3.82 15.54
C ILE A 105 -12.52 -3.66 15.71
N GLU A 106 -13.06 -2.45 15.51
CA GLU A 106 -14.50 -2.20 15.55
C GLU A 106 -15.24 -3.07 14.52
N ALA A 107 -14.79 -3.07 13.27
CA ALA A 107 -15.39 -3.90 12.22
C ALA A 107 -15.37 -5.38 12.57
N PHE A 108 -14.30 -5.88 13.17
CA PHE A 108 -14.21 -7.26 13.63
C PHE A 108 -15.22 -7.57 14.75
N ILE A 109 -15.33 -6.68 15.75
CA ILE A 109 -16.29 -6.84 16.84
C ILE A 109 -17.72 -6.80 16.32
N ASP A 110 -18.01 -5.89 15.38
CA ASP A 110 -19.34 -5.77 14.78
C ASP A 110 -19.75 -7.01 13.99
N CYS A 111 -18.79 -7.66 13.31
CA CYS A 111 -19.05 -8.95 12.65
C CYS A 111 -19.46 -10.03 13.65
N ILE A 112 -18.77 -10.10 14.79
CA ILE A 112 -19.13 -11.06 15.86
C ILE A 112 -20.50 -10.75 16.45
N ARG A 113 -20.80 -9.48 16.73
CA ARG A 113 -22.07 -9.06 17.35
C ARG A 113 -23.27 -9.28 16.45
N ASN A 114 -23.09 -9.08 15.16
CA ASN A 114 -24.18 -9.09 14.19
C ASN A 114 -24.23 -10.39 13.36
N ASP A 115 -23.33 -11.33 13.65
CA ASP A 115 -23.19 -12.59 12.88
C ASP A 115 -23.07 -12.36 11.37
N THR A 116 -22.20 -11.42 10.99
CA THR A 116 -21.98 -11.02 9.60
C THR A 116 -20.59 -11.42 9.12
N GLN A 117 -20.42 -11.56 7.81
CA GLN A 117 -19.11 -11.79 7.22
C GLN A 117 -18.20 -10.55 7.40
N PRO A 118 -16.91 -10.76 7.70
CA PRO A 118 -15.97 -9.65 7.79
C PRO A 118 -15.74 -9.00 6.42
N PRO A 119 -15.48 -7.69 6.37
CA PRO A 119 -15.16 -6.98 5.13
C PRO A 119 -13.89 -7.53 4.43
N ILE A 120 -12.99 -8.09 5.21
CA ILE A 120 -11.81 -8.83 4.74
C ILE A 120 -11.90 -10.22 5.36
N ASP A 121 -12.36 -11.18 4.58
CA ASP A 121 -12.38 -12.58 4.94
C ASP A 121 -11.00 -13.24 4.76
N VAL A 122 -10.91 -14.52 5.06
CA VAL A 122 -9.65 -15.26 4.97
C VAL A 122 -9.14 -15.33 3.52
N ASP A 123 -10.02 -15.49 2.54
CA ASP A 123 -9.63 -15.61 1.13
C ASP A 123 -9.07 -14.28 0.61
N LEU A 124 -9.74 -13.17 0.92
CA LEU A 124 -9.24 -11.83 0.60
C LEU A 124 -7.94 -11.55 1.33
N GLY A 125 -7.83 -11.90 2.61
CA GLY A 125 -6.60 -11.76 3.40
C GLY A 125 -5.43 -12.53 2.79
N LEU A 126 -5.65 -13.76 2.35
CA LEU A 126 -4.65 -14.57 1.66
C LEU A 126 -4.25 -13.94 0.32
N ASN A 127 -5.23 -13.51 -0.49
CA ASN A 127 -4.97 -12.86 -1.78
C ASN A 127 -4.20 -11.52 -1.62
N MET A 128 -4.32 -10.85 -0.48
CA MET A 128 -3.54 -9.64 -0.18
C MET A 128 -2.11 -9.95 0.30
N SER A 129 -1.90 -11.06 1.00
CA SER A 129 -0.63 -11.37 1.69
C SER A 129 0.30 -12.26 0.87
N ILE A 130 -0.24 -13.30 0.25
CA ILE A 130 0.54 -14.31 -0.48
C ILE A 130 1.37 -13.71 -1.64
N PRO A 131 0.91 -12.72 -2.40
CA PRO A 131 1.74 -12.12 -3.45
C PRO A 131 3.08 -11.59 -2.95
N GLY A 132 3.11 -10.97 -1.76
CA GLY A 132 4.36 -10.51 -1.15
C GLY A 132 5.31 -11.66 -0.80
N ILE A 133 4.78 -12.76 -0.26
CA ILE A 133 5.57 -13.96 0.08
C ILE A 133 6.15 -14.58 -1.20
N ILE A 134 5.35 -14.73 -2.24
CA ILE A 134 5.81 -15.29 -3.53
C ILE A 134 6.83 -14.37 -4.20
N ALA A 135 6.68 -13.04 -4.08
CA ALA A 135 7.69 -12.10 -4.58
C ALA A 135 9.04 -12.29 -3.88
N HIS A 136 9.01 -12.47 -2.55
CA HIS A 136 10.22 -12.75 -1.78
C HIS A 136 10.87 -14.10 -2.19
N GLU A 137 10.09 -15.15 -2.38
CA GLU A 137 10.59 -16.43 -2.88
C GLU A 137 11.16 -16.32 -4.31
N SER A 138 10.54 -15.53 -5.18
CA SER A 138 11.08 -15.22 -6.51
C SER A 138 12.44 -14.54 -6.41
N MET A 139 12.58 -13.54 -5.53
CA MET A 139 13.85 -12.83 -5.32
C MET A 139 14.96 -13.79 -4.88
N LYS A 140 14.68 -14.69 -3.92
CA LYS A 140 15.66 -15.70 -3.45
C LYS A 140 16.13 -16.64 -4.56
N GLN A 141 15.33 -16.81 -5.60
CA GLN A 141 15.63 -17.64 -6.77
C GLN A 141 16.15 -16.82 -7.97
N GLY A 142 16.62 -15.58 -7.73
CA GLY A 142 17.21 -14.73 -8.78
C GLY A 142 16.18 -13.99 -9.63
N GLY A 143 14.97 -13.80 -9.13
CA GLY A 143 13.91 -13.02 -9.79
C GLY A 143 13.14 -13.79 -10.86
N ILE A 144 13.03 -15.10 -10.72
CA ILE A 144 12.25 -15.92 -11.66
C ILE A 144 10.75 -15.64 -11.52
N THR A 145 10.02 -15.87 -12.59
CA THR A 145 8.55 -15.76 -12.56
C THR A 145 7.93 -16.94 -11.81
N LEU A 146 7.17 -16.65 -10.77
CA LEU A 146 6.41 -17.63 -10.00
C LEU A 146 4.90 -17.38 -10.14
N GLN A 147 4.12 -18.46 -10.10
CA GLN A 147 2.67 -18.38 -10.08
C GLN A 147 2.19 -18.10 -8.65
N ILE A 148 1.24 -17.18 -8.53
CA ILE A 148 0.55 -16.91 -7.27
C ILE A 148 -0.67 -17.83 -7.20
N PRO A 149 -0.79 -18.66 -6.14
CA PRO A 149 -1.97 -19.50 -5.97
C PRO A 149 -3.23 -18.64 -5.77
N ARG A 150 -4.36 -19.22 -6.09
CA ARG A 150 -5.68 -18.62 -5.84
C ARG A 150 -6.31 -19.25 -4.60
N PHE A 151 -7.09 -18.46 -3.92
CA PHE A 151 -7.87 -18.85 -2.75
C PHE A 151 -9.34 -18.44 -2.93
#